data_d82712bde1cedee3c0a0a60a3aebe4f6
#
_entry.id   d82712bde1cedee3c0a0a60a3aebe4f6
#
_cell.length_a   1.000
_cell.length_b   1.000
_cell.length_c   1.000
_cell.angle_alpha   90.00
_cell.angle_beta   90.00
_cell.angle_gamma   90.00
#
_symmetry.space_group_name_H-M   'P 1'
#
loop_
_entity.id
_entity.type
_entity.pdbx_description
1 polymer ?
#
loop_
_entity_poly.entity_id
_entity_poly.type
_entity_poly.pdbx_seq_one_letter_code
_entity_poly.pdbx_strand_id
1 'polypeptide(L)'
;MVKQTISYLEEQIVILEQQMLSITQETYQDLYKRISSIKGIGDRTTMELIVSTGGGNHFESAKQFSKYVGLAPIYEHSGSSVRKKGHINRHGNPQLRSLLYIASWSAIRFNKSCKDFYERLKERGKPGKVALIAVANKLIRQVFAIMRDHTFLCRWTSI
;
A
#
# COMPACT_ATOMS: atom_id res chain seq x y z
N MET A 1 17.80 -6.10 32.67
CA MET A 1 16.70 -5.13 32.80
C MET A 1 16.22 -4.59 31.45
N VAL A 2 16.97 -3.78 30.71
CA VAL A 2 16.52 -3.22 29.41
C VAL A 2 16.14 -4.29 28.37
N LYS A 3 16.95 -5.35 28.21
CA LYS A 3 16.63 -6.45 27.27
C LYS A 3 15.34 -7.19 27.62
N GLN A 4 15.06 -7.42 28.89
CA GLN A 4 13.83 -8.07 29.36
C GLN A 4 12.61 -7.18 29.08
N THR A 5 12.73 -5.86 29.28
CA THR A 5 11.66 -4.91 28.95
C THR A 5 11.37 -4.88 27.44
N ILE A 6 12.43 -4.92 26.60
CA ILE A 6 12.27 -4.96 25.15
C ILE A 6 11.55 -6.25 24.74
N SER A 7 12.01 -7.43 25.22
CA SER A 7 11.37 -8.71 24.91
C SER A 7 9.89 -8.74 25.35
N TYR A 8 9.58 -8.24 26.53
CA TYR A 8 8.20 -8.12 27.01
C TYR A 8 7.34 -7.23 26.11
N LEU A 9 7.86 -6.09 25.69
CA LEU A 9 7.12 -5.17 24.79
C LEU A 9 6.91 -5.79 23.41
N GLU A 10 7.90 -6.52 22.88
CA GLU A 10 7.78 -7.25 21.61
C GLU A 10 6.68 -8.33 21.69
N GLU A 11 6.60 -9.09 22.80
CA GLU A 11 5.53 -10.04 23.02
C GLU A 11 4.14 -9.38 23.09
N GLN A 12 4.03 -8.25 23.79
CA GLN A 12 2.76 -7.50 23.87
C GLN A 12 2.33 -6.97 22.50
N ILE A 13 3.26 -6.50 21.68
CA ILE A 13 2.98 -6.05 20.32
C ILE A 13 2.41 -7.21 19.47
N VAL A 14 3.01 -8.40 19.55
CA VAL A 14 2.52 -9.58 18.81
C VAL A 14 1.11 -9.95 19.23
N ILE A 15 0.81 -9.97 20.53
CA ILE A 15 -0.53 -10.27 21.05
C ILE A 15 -1.56 -9.25 20.53
N LEU A 16 -1.24 -7.96 20.60
CA LEU A 16 -2.13 -6.91 20.13
C LEU A 16 -2.34 -6.97 18.61
N GLU A 17 -1.29 -7.25 17.83
CA GLU A 17 -1.40 -7.43 16.38
C GLU A 17 -2.32 -8.62 16.03
N GLN A 18 -2.24 -9.73 16.77
CA GLN A 18 -3.12 -10.87 16.57
C GLN A 18 -4.58 -10.55 16.91
N GLN A 19 -4.84 -9.84 18.00
CA GLN A 19 -6.19 -9.40 18.38
C GLN A 19 -6.78 -8.44 17.32
N MET A 20 -6.00 -7.47 16.86
CA MET A 20 -6.43 -6.56 15.80
C MET A 20 -6.75 -7.31 14.50
N LEU A 21 -5.93 -8.31 14.16
CA LEU A 21 -6.15 -9.14 12.98
C LEU A 21 -7.45 -9.93 13.07
N SER A 22 -7.71 -10.59 14.22
CA SER A 22 -8.96 -11.33 14.48
C SER A 22 -10.19 -10.42 14.34
N ILE A 23 -10.20 -9.28 15.02
CA ILE A 23 -11.31 -8.31 14.96
C ILE A 23 -11.53 -7.81 13.52
N THR A 24 -10.44 -7.52 12.80
CA THR A 24 -10.54 -7.05 11.42
C THR A 24 -11.10 -8.12 10.49
N GLN A 25 -10.70 -9.38 10.68
CA GLN A 25 -11.20 -10.52 9.91
C GLN A 25 -12.67 -10.80 10.19
N GLU A 26 -13.12 -10.64 11.43
CA GLU A 26 -14.52 -10.83 11.82
C GLU A 26 -15.40 -9.69 11.29
N THR A 27 -14.98 -8.44 11.49
CA THR A 27 -15.79 -7.26 11.14
C THR A 27 -15.84 -6.99 9.64
N TYR A 28 -14.72 -7.25 8.92
CA TYR A 28 -14.56 -6.94 7.48
C TYR A 28 -14.19 -8.18 6.67
N GLN A 29 -14.81 -9.32 6.95
CA GLN A 29 -14.42 -10.63 6.39
C GLN A 29 -14.28 -10.63 4.87
N ASP A 30 -15.28 -10.13 4.15
CA ASP A 30 -15.26 -10.11 2.68
C ASP A 30 -14.21 -9.15 2.13
N LEU A 31 -14.09 -7.96 2.72
CA LEU A 31 -13.12 -6.97 2.31
C LEU A 31 -11.70 -7.46 2.59
N TYR A 32 -11.49 -8.08 3.76
CA TYR A 32 -10.22 -8.68 4.12
C TYR A 32 -9.79 -9.75 3.10
N LYS A 33 -10.68 -10.72 2.79
CA LYS A 33 -10.41 -11.77 1.80
C LYS A 33 -10.09 -11.21 0.42
N ARG A 34 -10.78 -10.14 0.01
CA ARG A 34 -10.55 -9.49 -1.29
C ARG A 34 -9.23 -8.75 -1.35
N ILE A 35 -8.86 -7.99 -0.33
CA ILE A 35 -7.58 -7.26 -0.32
C ILE A 35 -6.41 -8.25 -0.19
N SER A 36 -6.51 -9.26 0.68
CA SER A 36 -5.46 -10.28 0.86
C SER A 36 -5.26 -11.17 -0.37
N SER A 37 -6.23 -11.22 -1.31
CA SER A 37 -6.07 -11.91 -2.59
C SER A 37 -5.07 -11.22 -3.53
N ILE A 38 -4.72 -9.96 -3.28
CA ILE A 38 -3.70 -9.24 -4.05
C ILE A 38 -2.32 -9.83 -3.73
N LYS A 39 -1.73 -10.54 -4.67
CA LYS A 39 -0.37 -11.09 -4.50
C LYS A 39 0.62 -9.99 -4.19
N GLY A 40 1.26 -10.08 -3.04
CA GLY A 40 2.21 -9.10 -2.52
C GLY A 40 1.70 -8.28 -1.34
N ILE A 41 0.40 -8.31 -1.05
CA ILE A 41 -0.18 -7.70 0.15
C ILE A 41 -0.37 -8.80 1.19
N GLY A 42 0.29 -8.66 2.34
CA GLY A 42 0.17 -9.58 3.48
C GLY A 42 -0.87 -9.12 4.50
N ASP A 43 -1.13 -9.96 5.49
CA ASP A 43 -2.16 -9.76 6.51
C ASP A 43 -2.02 -8.43 7.26
N ARG A 44 -0.82 -8.10 7.71
CA ARG A 44 -0.55 -6.83 8.39
C ARG A 44 -0.88 -5.61 7.52
N THR A 45 -0.52 -5.66 6.24
CA THR A 45 -0.83 -4.57 5.31
C THR A 45 -2.33 -4.50 5.02
N THR A 46 -3.00 -5.65 4.90
CA THR A 46 -4.46 -5.74 4.71
C THR A 46 -5.19 -5.14 5.90
N MET A 47 -4.85 -5.55 7.11
CA MET A 47 -5.42 -5.03 8.35
C MET A 47 -5.24 -3.51 8.44
N GLU A 48 -4.02 -3.01 8.27
CA GLU A 48 -3.73 -1.58 8.35
C GLU A 48 -4.49 -0.77 7.28
N LEU A 49 -4.62 -1.30 6.07
CA LEU A 49 -5.43 -0.68 5.01
C LEU A 49 -6.89 -0.55 5.41
N ILE A 50 -7.48 -1.60 5.97
CA ILE A 50 -8.89 -1.60 6.40
C ILE A 50 -9.09 -0.64 7.58
N VAL A 51 -8.28 -0.76 8.62
CA VAL A 51 -8.43 0.02 9.86
C VAL A 51 -8.22 1.52 9.59
N SER A 52 -7.12 1.89 8.94
CA SER A 52 -6.79 3.31 8.70
C SER A 52 -7.69 4.00 7.67
N THR A 53 -8.46 3.22 6.89
CA THR A 53 -9.38 3.78 5.87
C THR A 53 -10.85 3.59 6.23
N GLY A 54 -11.17 2.95 7.37
CA GLY A 54 -12.55 2.63 7.73
C GLY A 54 -13.26 1.78 6.68
N GLY A 55 -12.54 0.83 6.06
CA GLY A 55 -13.07 0.01 4.97
C GLY A 55 -13.11 0.70 3.60
N GLY A 56 -12.49 1.87 3.46
CA GLY A 56 -12.34 2.56 2.16
C GLY A 56 -13.48 3.53 1.78
N ASN A 57 -14.51 3.65 2.61
CA ASN A 57 -15.70 4.47 2.30
C ASN A 57 -15.45 5.98 2.26
N HIS A 58 -14.29 6.44 2.75
CA HIS A 58 -13.96 7.86 2.86
C HIS A 58 -13.31 8.47 1.61
N PHE A 59 -13.04 7.67 0.57
CA PHE A 59 -12.33 8.13 -0.61
C PHE A 59 -13.19 8.04 -1.87
N GLU A 60 -13.36 9.16 -2.56
CA GLU A 60 -14.09 9.24 -3.83
C GLU A 60 -13.25 8.73 -5.02
N SER A 61 -11.92 8.74 -4.88
CA SER A 61 -11.01 8.35 -5.96
C SER A 61 -9.71 7.72 -5.46
N ALA A 62 -9.13 6.85 -6.30
CA ALA A 62 -7.80 6.30 -6.05
C ALA A 62 -6.71 7.39 -5.91
N LYS A 63 -6.92 8.57 -6.51
CA LYS A 63 -5.99 9.70 -6.38
C LYS A 63 -6.03 10.29 -4.97
N GLN A 64 -7.22 10.44 -4.38
CA GLN A 64 -7.37 10.88 -2.99
C GLN A 64 -6.75 9.86 -2.04
N PHE A 65 -7.00 8.56 -2.25
CA PHE A 65 -6.41 7.51 -1.45
C PHE A 65 -4.87 7.50 -1.55
N SER A 66 -4.31 7.61 -2.75
CA SER A 66 -2.86 7.72 -2.94
C SER A 66 -2.26 8.97 -2.26
N LYS A 67 -2.99 10.08 -2.23
CA LYS A 67 -2.60 11.31 -1.54
C LYS A 67 -2.63 11.13 -0.02
N TYR A 68 -3.66 10.47 0.51
CA TYR A 68 -3.78 10.12 1.94
C TYR A 68 -2.61 9.26 2.42
N VAL A 69 -2.21 8.25 1.65
CA VAL A 69 -1.04 7.41 1.95
C VAL A 69 0.28 8.18 1.78
N GLY A 70 0.28 9.25 0.98
CA GLY A 70 1.48 10.04 0.70
C GLY A 70 2.37 9.44 -0.40
N LEU A 71 1.79 8.62 -1.29
CA LEU A 71 2.48 8.06 -2.46
C LEU A 71 2.22 8.85 -3.75
N ALA A 72 1.29 9.83 -3.71
CA ALA A 72 1.09 10.73 -4.83
C ALA A 72 2.30 11.67 -4.98
N PRO A 73 2.91 11.78 -6.18
CA PRO A 73 4.00 12.72 -6.40
C PRO A 73 3.46 14.16 -6.31
N ILE A 74 4.20 15.01 -5.60
CA ILE A 74 3.99 16.46 -5.61
C ILE A 74 4.92 17.05 -6.66
N TYR A 75 4.35 17.82 -7.56
CA TYR A 75 5.08 18.67 -8.50
C TYR A 75 4.92 20.11 -8.06
N GLU A 76 5.98 20.70 -7.54
CA GLU A 76 6.00 22.14 -7.27
C GLU A 76 6.28 22.88 -8.58
N HIS A 77 5.23 23.45 -9.15
CA HIS A 77 5.35 24.41 -10.24
C HIS A 77 5.41 25.81 -9.65
N SER A 78 6.62 26.34 -9.51
CA SER A 78 6.84 27.73 -9.12
C SER A 78 7.32 28.51 -10.35
N GLY A 79 6.38 29.11 -11.07
CA GLY A 79 6.68 29.90 -12.27
C GLY A 79 7.03 29.06 -13.52
N SER A 80 7.25 29.73 -14.64
CA SER A 80 7.44 29.09 -15.96
C SER A 80 8.80 28.43 -16.18
N SER A 81 9.79 28.60 -15.30
CA SER A 81 11.19 28.18 -15.54
C SER A 81 11.77 27.13 -14.60
N VAL A 82 11.16 26.82 -13.44
CA VAL A 82 11.73 25.89 -12.46
C VAL A 82 10.94 24.59 -12.41
N ARG A 83 11.37 23.57 -13.12
CA ARG A 83 10.87 22.19 -13.01
C ARG A 83 11.64 21.47 -11.90
N LYS A 84 11.19 21.54 -10.66
CA LYS A 84 11.76 20.69 -9.60
C LYS A 84 11.37 19.23 -9.82
N LYS A 85 12.30 18.31 -9.53
CA LYS A 85 12.00 16.87 -9.54
C LYS A 85 10.89 16.59 -8.53
N GLY A 86 9.83 15.90 -8.98
CA GLY A 86 8.73 15.50 -8.11
C GLY A 86 9.22 14.69 -6.91
N HIS A 87 8.69 14.99 -5.74
CA HIS A 87 9.00 14.30 -4.49
C HIS A 87 7.73 13.73 -3.84
N ILE A 88 7.90 12.81 -2.90
CA ILE A 88 6.81 12.18 -2.18
C ILE A 88 6.26 13.15 -1.13
N ASN A 89 4.93 13.22 -1.02
CA ASN A 89 4.28 13.97 0.05
C ASN A 89 4.57 13.36 1.42
N ARG A 90 5.23 14.10 2.30
CA ARG A 90 5.51 13.67 3.67
C ARG A 90 4.28 13.78 4.60
N HIS A 91 3.24 14.49 4.21
CA HIS A 91 2.02 14.71 5.01
C HIS A 91 1.04 13.54 5.02
N GLY A 92 1.29 12.47 4.23
CA GLY A 92 0.44 11.26 4.24
C GLY A 92 0.76 10.33 5.41
N ASN A 93 -0.04 9.25 5.55
CA ASN A 93 0.15 8.21 6.55
C ASN A 93 1.51 7.49 6.36
N PRO A 94 2.51 7.70 7.26
CA PRO A 94 3.86 7.14 7.09
C PRO A 94 3.88 5.62 7.27
N GLN A 95 2.99 5.08 8.13
CA GLN A 95 2.91 3.65 8.42
C GLN A 95 2.39 2.89 7.20
N LEU A 96 1.27 3.32 6.62
CA LEU A 96 0.75 2.74 5.37
C LEU A 96 1.74 2.84 4.22
N ARG A 97 2.42 3.98 4.09
CA ARG A 97 3.44 4.17 3.05
C ARG A 97 4.60 3.19 3.21
N SER A 98 5.07 2.96 4.44
CA SER A 98 6.13 1.99 4.74
C SER A 98 5.70 0.56 4.40
N LEU A 99 4.50 0.16 4.85
CA LEU A 99 3.95 -1.18 4.58
C LEU A 99 3.75 -1.42 3.08
N LEU A 100 3.22 -0.45 2.34
CA LEU A 100 3.02 -0.56 0.90
C LEU A 100 4.33 -0.57 0.12
N TYR A 101 5.37 0.12 0.61
CA TYR A 101 6.70 0.03 0.04
C TYR A 101 7.27 -1.39 0.20
N ILE A 102 7.13 -2.00 1.39
CA ILE A 102 7.53 -3.38 1.63
C ILE A 102 6.69 -4.35 0.78
N ALA A 103 5.37 -4.15 0.73
CA ALA A 103 4.46 -4.93 -0.10
C ALA A 103 4.83 -4.87 -1.59
N SER A 104 5.35 -3.73 -2.09
CA SER A 104 5.80 -3.60 -3.48
C SER A 104 6.99 -4.52 -3.80
N TRP A 105 7.89 -4.78 -2.85
CA TRP A 105 8.98 -5.75 -3.01
C TRP A 105 8.45 -7.19 -3.16
N SER A 106 7.44 -7.54 -2.39
CA SER A 106 6.76 -8.83 -2.53
C SER A 106 5.99 -8.90 -3.85
N ALA A 107 5.28 -7.83 -4.20
CA ALA A 107 4.47 -7.78 -5.43
C ALA A 107 5.30 -7.97 -6.70
N ILE A 108 6.50 -7.39 -6.82
CA ILE A 108 7.34 -7.60 -8.01
C ILE A 108 7.84 -9.05 -8.16
N ARG A 109 7.77 -9.86 -7.09
CA ARG A 109 8.14 -11.28 -7.13
C ARG A 109 6.96 -12.18 -7.46
N PHE A 110 5.78 -11.90 -6.91
CA PHE A 110 4.64 -12.81 -6.93
C PHE A 110 3.47 -12.33 -7.79
N ASN A 111 3.43 -11.05 -8.20
CA ASN A 111 2.39 -10.46 -9.02
C ASN A 111 2.96 -10.08 -10.39
N LYS A 112 2.60 -10.86 -11.42
CA LYS A 112 3.10 -10.66 -12.79
C LYS A 112 2.88 -9.23 -13.29
N SER A 113 1.69 -8.68 -13.10
CA SER A 113 1.35 -7.32 -13.54
C SER A 113 2.20 -6.24 -12.86
N CYS A 114 2.60 -6.46 -11.59
CA CYS A 114 3.51 -5.56 -10.87
C CYS A 114 4.94 -5.74 -11.33
N LYS A 115 5.37 -6.97 -11.60
CA LYS A 115 6.70 -7.29 -12.14
C LYS A 115 6.91 -6.64 -13.50
N ASP A 116 6.02 -6.90 -14.45
CA ASP A 116 6.09 -6.35 -15.81
C ASP A 116 6.10 -4.80 -15.80
N PHE A 117 5.32 -4.21 -14.89
CA PHE A 117 5.30 -2.75 -14.71
C PHE A 117 6.62 -2.22 -14.15
N TYR A 118 7.20 -2.90 -13.17
CA TYR A 118 8.50 -2.54 -12.59
C TYR A 118 9.62 -2.61 -13.63
N GLU A 119 9.72 -3.74 -14.36
CA GLU A 119 10.73 -3.98 -15.39
C GLU A 119 10.65 -2.91 -16.50
N ARG A 120 9.46 -2.62 -17.02
CA ARG A 120 9.24 -1.55 -17.99
C ARG A 120 9.70 -0.17 -17.49
N LEU A 121 9.54 0.14 -16.21
CA LEU A 121 10.05 1.39 -15.64
C LEU A 121 11.58 1.39 -15.55
N LYS A 122 12.18 0.24 -15.24
CA LYS A 122 13.63 0.08 -15.22
C LYS A 122 14.25 0.24 -16.61
N GLU A 123 13.66 -0.37 -17.63
CA GLU A 123 14.05 -0.22 -19.04
C GLU A 123 14.00 1.25 -19.49
N ARG A 124 13.04 2.03 -18.99
CA ARG A 124 12.96 3.48 -19.22
C ARG A 124 13.95 4.31 -18.38
N GLY A 125 14.94 3.68 -17.74
CA GLY A 125 15.99 4.34 -16.97
C GLY A 125 15.52 4.89 -15.60
N LYS A 126 14.37 4.48 -15.09
CA LYS A 126 13.91 4.94 -13.77
C LYS A 126 14.71 4.27 -12.64
N PRO A 127 15.16 5.02 -11.60
CA PRO A 127 15.81 4.44 -10.43
C PRO A 127 14.91 3.39 -9.75
N GLY A 128 15.49 2.33 -9.21
CA GLY A 128 14.74 1.22 -8.60
C GLY A 128 13.77 1.66 -7.50
N LYS A 129 14.18 2.59 -6.62
CA LYS A 129 13.29 3.15 -5.59
C LYS A 129 12.06 3.86 -6.18
N VAL A 130 12.25 4.61 -7.27
CA VAL A 130 11.15 5.30 -7.96
C VAL A 130 10.19 4.30 -8.60
N ALA A 131 10.74 3.24 -9.22
CA ALA A 131 9.94 2.17 -9.80
C ALA A 131 9.13 1.41 -8.73
N LEU A 132 9.72 1.12 -7.55
CA LEU A 132 9.00 0.51 -6.43
C LEU A 132 7.86 1.38 -5.88
N ILE A 133 8.08 2.69 -5.75
CA ILE A 133 7.03 3.63 -5.35
C ILE A 133 5.89 3.65 -6.37
N ALA A 134 6.19 3.55 -7.65
CA ALA A 134 5.19 3.44 -8.70
C ALA A 134 4.39 2.12 -8.59
N VAL A 135 5.06 1.00 -8.24
CA VAL A 135 4.40 -0.28 -7.94
C VAL A 135 3.51 -0.15 -6.71
N ALA A 136 3.98 0.47 -5.61
CA ALA A 136 3.17 0.72 -4.43
C ALA A 136 1.90 1.55 -4.77
N ASN A 137 2.03 2.55 -5.63
CA ASN A 137 0.89 3.33 -6.12
C ASN A 137 -0.07 2.49 -7.00
N LYS A 138 0.46 1.54 -7.78
CA LYS A 138 -0.37 0.58 -8.52
C LYS A 138 -1.14 -0.34 -7.57
N LEU A 139 -0.50 -0.84 -6.50
CA LEU A 139 -1.18 -1.64 -5.46
C LEU A 139 -2.33 -0.86 -4.80
N ILE A 140 -2.12 0.42 -4.44
CA ILE A 140 -3.20 1.28 -3.91
C ILE A 140 -4.38 1.35 -4.86
N ARG A 141 -4.15 1.50 -6.16
CA ARG A 141 -5.25 1.55 -7.14
C ARG A 141 -6.02 0.23 -7.22
N GLN A 142 -5.32 -0.91 -7.10
CA GLN A 142 -5.95 -2.22 -7.04
C GLN A 142 -6.78 -2.38 -5.76
N VAL A 143 -6.22 -2.00 -4.61
CA VAL A 143 -6.95 -1.99 -3.32
C VAL A 143 -8.19 -1.11 -3.40
N PHE A 144 -8.06 0.11 -3.91
CA PHE A 144 -9.18 1.04 -4.05
C PHE A 144 -10.30 0.48 -4.95
N ALA A 145 -9.94 -0.16 -6.08
CA ALA A 145 -10.90 -0.79 -6.95
C ALA A 145 -11.66 -1.93 -6.24
N ILE A 146 -10.96 -2.75 -5.44
CA ILE A 146 -11.57 -3.81 -4.64
C ILE A 146 -12.51 -3.24 -3.56
N MET A 147 -12.08 -2.20 -2.87
CA MET A 147 -12.89 -1.53 -1.85
C MET A 147 -14.19 -0.98 -2.45
N ARG A 148 -14.11 -0.35 -3.64
CA ARG A 148 -15.23 0.29 -4.29
C ARG A 148 -16.18 -0.69 -5.00
N ASP A 149 -15.62 -1.61 -5.78
CA ASP A 149 -16.43 -2.43 -6.70
C ASP A 149 -16.83 -3.78 -6.12
N HIS A 150 -16.41 -4.09 -4.89
CA HIS A 150 -16.64 -5.37 -4.24
C HIS A 150 -16.24 -6.60 -5.08
N THR A 151 -15.35 -6.44 -6.05
CA THR A 151 -14.91 -7.48 -6.99
C THR A 151 -13.58 -8.11 -6.62
N PHE A 152 -13.46 -9.43 -6.82
CA PHE A 152 -12.17 -10.13 -6.71
C PHE A 152 -11.25 -9.79 -7.89
N LEU A 153 -9.95 -9.83 -7.67
CA LEU A 153 -8.88 -9.46 -8.61
C LEU A 153 -8.84 -10.26 -9.92
N CYS A 154 -9.69 -11.28 -10.11
CA CYS A 154 -9.71 -12.09 -11.32
C CYS A 154 -9.87 -11.28 -12.63
N ARG A 155 -10.38 -10.06 -12.55
CA ARG A 155 -10.60 -9.16 -13.70
C ARG A 155 -9.37 -8.32 -14.11
N TRP A 156 -8.31 -8.27 -13.29
CA TRP A 156 -7.16 -7.38 -13.52
C TRP A 156 -5.91 -8.06 -14.06
N THR A 157 -5.97 -9.37 -14.29
CA THR A 157 -4.85 -10.13 -14.89
C THR A 157 -4.89 -10.15 -16.42
N SER A 158 -5.89 -9.53 -17.04
CA SER A 158 -6.14 -9.59 -18.49
C SER A 158 -5.93 -8.25 -19.23
N ILE A 159 -5.20 -7.27 -18.64
CA ILE A 159 -4.83 -6.04 -19.36
C ILE A 159 -3.32 -5.83 -19.27
#